data_e71a8d7269a3f40981524eb6b3421b1e
#
_entry.id   e71a8d7269a3f40981524eb6b3421b1e
#
_cell.length_a   1.000
_cell.length_b   1.000
_cell.length_c   1.000
_cell.angle_alpha   90.00
_cell.angle_beta   90.00
_cell.angle_gamma   90.00
#
_symmetry.space_group_name_H-M   'P 1'
#
loop_
_entity.id
_entity.type
_entity.pdbx_description
1 polymer ?
#
loop_
_entity_poly.entity_id
_entity_poly.type
_entity_poly.pdbx_seq_one_letter_code
_entity_poly.pdbx_strand_id
1 'polypeptide(L)'
;MGLNLKAPPGAASTAKAGGEAAASLLGTASGNEEPRLGAAMRELTRPSSNAGRMLMCAPAHYCVDYTINPWMENQIGKADNALAIRQWTNLARLLAREAELAFVAPAPGLPDMVFAANAGLAIGGTAVVSRFATKERQPEESLFHAWFEREGFKIAPWPRDMAFEGAGDALLDSSGSLIWCGHGWRSNPGAARLLETIFARRAVSLRLVDPRFYHLDTCFCPLADGWLLYYPPAFDAASRQAIAELVPAEKRIEVGEDDARLFACNAVEVNGRVFMNDASENLRRRLRAAGFEPILTDLSEFIKAGGAAKCLTLKLSET
;
A
#
# COMPACT_ATOMS: atom_id res chain seq x y z
N MET A 1 -18.60 -38.15 -45.33
CA MET A 1 -18.90 -36.74 -45.21
C MET A 1 -18.08 -36.18 -44.03
N GLY A 2 -16.95 -35.58 -44.31
CA GLY A 2 -16.04 -35.05 -43.31
C GLY A 2 -16.40 -33.61 -42.95
N LEU A 3 -16.49 -33.28 -41.68
CA LEU A 3 -16.60 -31.92 -41.18
C LEU A 3 -15.22 -31.45 -40.75
N ASN A 4 -14.73 -30.49 -41.54
CA ASN A 4 -13.49 -29.75 -41.33
C ASN A 4 -13.73 -28.67 -40.25
N LEU A 5 -13.18 -28.84 -39.05
CA LEU A 5 -13.14 -27.80 -38.00
C LEU A 5 -11.87 -26.97 -38.19
N LYS A 6 -12.04 -25.74 -38.67
CA LYS A 6 -10.99 -24.73 -38.69
C LYS A 6 -10.67 -24.24 -37.28
N ALA A 7 -9.41 -24.24 -36.93
CA ALA A 7 -8.87 -23.59 -35.73
C ALA A 7 -9.01 -22.07 -35.79
N PRO A 8 -9.19 -21.35 -34.67
CA PRO A 8 -9.20 -19.90 -34.65
C PRO A 8 -7.77 -19.32 -34.81
N PRO A 9 -7.62 -18.13 -35.38
CA PRO A 9 -6.32 -17.50 -35.61
C PRO A 9 -5.69 -17.01 -34.30
N GLY A 10 -4.37 -17.19 -34.28
CA GLY A 10 -3.50 -17.08 -33.14
C GLY A 10 -3.38 -15.70 -32.49
N ALA A 11 -2.98 -15.82 -31.25
CA ALA A 11 -2.49 -14.75 -30.40
C ALA A 11 -1.24 -14.07 -30.98
N ALA A 12 -1.42 -12.82 -31.43
CA ALA A 12 -0.31 -11.90 -31.73
C ALA A 12 -0.84 -10.48 -31.58
N SER A 13 -0.88 -9.94 -30.35
CA SER A 13 -1.01 -8.49 -30.12
C SER A 13 -0.92 -8.10 -28.62
N THR A 14 -0.04 -8.67 -27.82
CA THR A 14 0.14 -8.20 -26.43
C THR A 14 1.40 -7.36 -26.20
N ALA A 15 2.34 -7.33 -27.15
CA ALA A 15 3.59 -6.58 -26.97
C ALA A 15 3.51 -5.07 -27.31
N LYS A 16 2.49 -4.62 -28.08
CA LYS A 16 2.32 -3.20 -28.43
C LYS A 16 1.55 -2.37 -27.41
N ALA A 17 0.65 -2.99 -26.65
CA ALA A 17 -0.17 -2.31 -25.64
C ALA A 17 0.65 -1.86 -24.41
N GLY A 18 1.73 -2.56 -24.07
CA GLY A 18 2.61 -2.21 -22.93
C GLY A 18 3.44 -0.93 -23.13
N GLY A 19 3.76 -0.60 -24.38
CA GLY A 19 4.57 0.60 -24.70
C GLY A 19 3.80 1.92 -24.63
N GLU A 20 2.55 1.91 -25.08
CA GLU A 20 1.66 3.10 -25.06
C GLU A 20 1.09 3.37 -23.67
N ALA A 21 0.80 2.31 -22.88
CA ALA A 21 0.38 2.45 -21.48
C ALA A 21 1.48 3.06 -20.60
N ALA A 22 2.75 2.70 -20.82
CA ALA A 22 3.86 3.27 -20.06
C ALA A 22 4.13 4.76 -20.35
N ALA A 23 3.85 5.22 -21.57
CA ALA A 23 3.96 6.64 -21.93
C ALA A 23 2.83 7.50 -21.36
N SER A 24 1.62 6.94 -21.23
CA SER A 24 0.45 7.60 -20.61
C SER A 24 0.52 7.67 -19.08
N LEU A 25 1.38 6.85 -18.45
CA LEU A 25 1.57 6.80 -17.00
C LEU A 25 2.47 7.94 -16.46
N LEU A 26 3.11 8.69 -17.35
CA LEU A 26 4.01 9.77 -16.98
C LEU A 26 3.24 11.09 -17.10
N GLY A 27 2.63 11.57 -16.06
CA GLY A 27 2.19 12.97 -16.03
C GLY A 27 3.36 13.92 -16.34
N THR A 28 3.09 15.17 -16.73
CA THR A 28 4.10 16.17 -17.09
C THR A 28 4.97 16.58 -15.90
N ALA A 29 5.99 15.78 -15.59
CA ALA A 29 7.08 16.19 -14.70
C ALA A 29 8.03 17.09 -15.49
N SER A 30 8.49 18.17 -14.90
CA SER A 30 9.36 19.15 -15.57
C SER A 30 10.78 18.60 -15.73
N GLY A 31 11.29 18.50 -16.96
CA GLY A 31 12.71 18.37 -17.26
C GLY A 31 13.22 16.93 -17.49
N ASN A 32 14.52 16.72 -17.31
CA ASN A 32 15.28 15.51 -17.64
C ASN A 32 14.92 14.22 -16.85
N GLU A 33 13.99 14.25 -15.92
CA GLU A 33 13.63 13.12 -15.02
C GLU A 33 12.48 12.27 -15.56
N GLU A 34 11.58 12.83 -16.38
CA GLU A 34 10.50 12.06 -17.03
C GLU A 34 10.97 10.88 -17.88
N PRO A 35 11.99 11.05 -18.74
CA PRO A 35 12.51 9.93 -19.53
C PRO A 35 13.12 8.82 -18.67
N ARG A 36 13.71 9.19 -17.52
CA ARG A 36 14.31 8.23 -16.58
C ARG A 36 13.26 7.41 -15.83
N LEU A 37 12.19 8.06 -15.36
CA LEU A 37 11.07 7.41 -14.70
C LEU A 37 10.34 6.47 -15.67
N GLY A 38 10.08 6.89 -16.92
CA GLY A 38 9.48 6.06 -17.95
C GLY A 38 10.32 4.85 -18.36
N ALA A 39 11.65 5.00 -18.41
CA ALA A 39 12.55 3.88 -18.67
C ALA A 39 12.55 2.88 -17.49
N ALA A 40 12.59 3.37 -16.26
CA ALA A 40 12.52 2.55 -15.05
C ALA A 40 11.20 1.77 -14.98
N MET A 41 10.06 2.41 -15.23
CA MET A 41 8.76 1.74 -15.21
C MET A 41 8.63 0.64 -16.26
N ARG A 42 9.18 0.83 -17.47
CA ARG A 42 9.21 -0.24 -18.50
C ARG A 42 10.05 -1.45 -18.09
N GLU A 43 11.13 -1.22 -17.35
CA GLU A 43 11.97 -2.30 -16.82
C GLU A 43 11.25 -3.08 -15.70
N LEU A 44 10.47 -2.38 -14.88
CA LEU A 44 9.76 -2.91 -13.71
C LEU A 44 8.48 -3.71 -14.06
N THR A 45 7.93 -3.57 -15.27
CA THR A 45 6.71 -4.28 -15.71
C THR A 45 6.95 -5.69 -16.24
N ARG A 46 8.12 -6.30 -16.03
CA ARG A 46 8.38 -7.68 -16.45
C ARG A 46 7.69 -8.66 -15.50
N PRO A 47 6.83 -9.58 -16.00
CA PRO A 47 6.14 -10.52 -15.15
C PRO A 47 7.13 -11.50 -14.48
N SER A 48 7.03 -11.61 -13.16
CA SER A 48 7.63 -12.70 -12.38
C SER A 48 6.60 -13.83 -12.27
N SER A 49 6.94 -15.05 -12.63
CA SER A 49 5.98 -16.13 -12.93
C SER A 49 5.25 -16.76 -11.73
N ASN A 50 5.48 -16.31 -10.46
CA ASN A 50 4.82 -16.89 -9.27
C ASN A 50 4.68 -15.90 -8.09
N ALA A 51 4.83 -14.60 -8.33
CA ALA A 51 4.80 -13.61 -7.27
C ALA A 51 3.45 -12.91 -7.17
N GLY A 52 3.06 -12.50 -5.98
CA GLY A 52 1.91 -11.64 -5.77
C GLY A 52 2.00 -10.36 -6.59
N ARG A 53 0.88 -9.70 -6.83
CA ARG A 53 0.79 -8.46 -7.62
C ARG A 53 0.59 -7.26 -6.71
N MET A 54 1.30 -6.15 -6.97
CA MET A 54 1.22 -4.92 -6.17
C MET A 54 0.97 -3.69 -7.05
N LEU A 55 0.06 -2.82 -6.60
CA LEU A 55 -0.16 -1.50 -7.18
C LEU A 55 0.80 -0.49 -6.55
N MET A 56 1.39 0.35 -7.39
CA MET A 56 2.13 1.55 -7.02
C MET A 56 1.72 2.74 -7.88
N CYS A 57 1.97 3.96 -7.41
CA CYS A 57 1.79 5.20 -8.17
C CYS A 57 3.11 5.98 -8.18
N ALA A 58 3.56 6.41 -9.36
CA ALA A 58 4.82 7.15 -9.46
C ALA A 58 4.69 8.57 -8.87
N PRO A 59 5.72 9.10 -8.19
CA PRO A 59 5.67 10.39 -7.51
C PRO A 59 5.88 11.59 -8.44
N ALA A 60 5.34 11.54 -9.69
CA ALA A 60 5.55 12.62 -10.67
C ALA A 60 4.99 13.97 -10.20
N HIS A 61 3.91 13.95 -9.41
CA HIS A 61 3.28 15.16 -8.87
C HIS A 61 3.38 15.24 -7.34
N TYR A 62 4.24 14.43 -6.73
CA TYR A 62 4.39 14.41 -5.29
C TYR A 62 4.97 15.74 -4.78
N CYS A 63 4.28 16.33 -3.84
CA CYS A 63 4.68 17.49 -3.06
C CYS A 63 3.94 17.48 -1.71
N VAL A 64 4.32 18.35 -0.80
CA VAL A 64 3.55 18.64 0.42
C VAL A 64 3.08 20.10 0.31
N ASP A 65 1.82 20.31 -0.01
CA ASP A 65 1.21 21.65 -0.22
C ASP A 65 0.00 21.92 0.68
N TYR A 66 -0.38 20.95 1.51
CA TYR A 66 -1.38 21.04 2.56
C TYR A 66 -0.98 20.21 3.78
N THR A 67 -1.78 20.30 4.86
CA THR A 67 -1.57 19.51 6.09
C THR A 67 -2.84 18.75 6.45
N ILE A 68 -2.78 17.42 6.40
CA ILE A 68 -3.88 16.51 6.75
C ILE A 68 -3.48 15.46 7.79
N ASN A 69 -2.25 15.52 8.29
CA ASN A 69 -1.74 14.70 9.39
C ASN A 69 -0.56 15.41 10.08
N PRO A 70 -0.19 15.03 11.31
CA PRO A 70 0.88 15.71 12.06
C PRO A 70 2.27 15.69 11.42
N TRP A 71 2.58 14.71 10.58
CA TRP A 71 3.89 14.62 9.90
C TRP A 71 4.07 15.71 8.85
N MET A 72 2.98 16.19 8.25
CA MET A 72 3.00 17.29 7.28
C MET A 72 3.20 18.66 7.93
N GLU A 73 3.07 18.77 9.26
CA GLU A 73 3.32 20.04 9.96
C GLU A 73 4.71 20.56 9.65
N ASN A 74 4.80 21.82 9.23
CA ASN A 74 6.04 22.46 8.83
C ASN A 74 6.77 21.82 7.64
N GLN A 75 6.12 20.97 6.83
CA GLN A 75 6.71 20.33 5.64
C GLN A 75 6.23 20.93 4.31
N ILE A 76 5.27 21.88 4.35
CA ILE A 76 4.76 22.53 3.13
C ILE A 76 5.91 23.15 2.34
N GLY A 77 6.01 22.80 1.05
CA GLY A 77 7.05 23.26 0.13
C GLY A 77 8.44 22.67 0.35
N LYS A 78 8.62 21.71 1.26
CA LYS A 78 9.93 21.13 1.59
C LYS A 78 10.19 19.76 0.95
N ALA A 79 9.26 19.23 0.17
CA ALA A 79 9.50 17.99 -0.56
C ALA A 79 10.48 18.22 -1.73
N ASP A 80 11.51 17.38 -1.81
CA ASP A 80 12.39 17.26 -2.99
C ASP A 80 11.82 16.16 -3.90
N ASN A 81 11.10 16.58 -4.94
CA ASN A 81 10.47 15.65 -5.88
C ASN A 81 11.50 14.77 -6.60
N ALA A 82 12.67 15.30 -6.95
CA ALA A 82 13.73 14.53 -7.61
C ALA A 82 14.28 13.43 -6.67
N LEU A 83 14.45 13.73 -5.38
CA LEU A 83 14.83 12.73 -4.38
C LEU A 83 13.71 11.71 -4.17
N ALA A 84 12.45 12.15 -4.08
CA ALA A 84 11.29 11.27 -3.97
C ALA A 84 11.21 10.27 -5.14
N ILE A 85 11.44 10.72 -6.38
CA ILE A 85 11.51 9.84 -7.55
C ILE A 85 12.62 8.79 -7.40
N ARG A 86 13.80 9.18 -6.94
CA ARG A 86 14.91 8.23 -6.71
C ARG A 86 14.58 7.21 -5.63
N GLN A 87 14.04 7.64 -4.49
CA GLN A 87 13.65 6.78 -3.38
C GLN A 87 12.55 5.80 -3.79
N TRP A 88 11.50 6.27 -4.43
CA TRP A 88 10.42 5.44 -4.96
C TRP A 88 10.91 4.42 -5.99
N THR A 89 11.77 4.85 -6.93
CA THR A 89 12.34 3.96 -7.95
C THR A 89 13.20 2.86 -7.33
N ASN A 90 13.95 3.17 -6.26
CA ASN A 90 14.71 2.18 -5.52
C ASN A 90 13.79 1.15 -4.84
N LEU A 91 12.77 1.59 -4.12
CA LEU A 91 11.77 0.69 -3.52
C LEU A 91 11.10 -0.18 -4.58
N ALA A 92 10.66 0.41 -5.70
CA ALA A 92 10.01 -0.32 -6.78
C ALA A 92 10.93 -1.39 -7.40
N ARG A 93 12.21 -1.09 -7.60
CA ARG A 93 13.21 -2.07 -8.08
C ARG A 93 13.44 -3.23 -7.11
N LEU A 94 13.44 -2.94 -5.81
CA LEU A 94 13.56 -3.96 -4.78
C LEU A 94 12.33 -4.88 -4.78
N LEU A 95 11.13 -4.31 -4.82
CA LEU A 95 9.85 -5.05 -4.85
C LEU A 95 9.65 -5.84 -6.15
N ALA A 96 10.08 -5.33 -7.30
CA ALA A 96 9.97 -6.01 -8.60
C ALA A 96 10.77 -7.32 -8.69
N ARG A 97 11.68 -7.57 -7.75
CA ARG A 97 12.37 -8.86 -7.63
C ARG A 97 11.52 -9.92 -6.95
N GLU A 98 10.50 -9.50 -6.20
CA GLU A 98 9.68 -10.35 -5.34
C GLU A 98 8.21 -10.41 -5.79
N ALA A 99 7.72 -9.42 -6.54
CA ALA A 99 6.34 -9.28 -6.94
C ALA A 99 6.20 -8.66 -8.34
N GLU A 100 5.06 -8.92 -9.00
CA GLU A 100 4.65 -8.17 -10.18
C GLU A 100 4.17 -6.78 -9.77
N LEU A 101 4.67 -5.73 -10.44
CA LEU A 101 4.23 -4.37 -10.19
C LEU A 101 3.22 -3.90 -11.24
N ALA A 102 2.08 -3.43 -10.76
CA ALA A 102 1.07 -2.69 -11.54
C ALA A 102 1.15 -1.21 -11.17
N PHE A 103 0.77 -0.35 -12.11
CA PHE A 103 0.86 1.09 -11.90
C PHE A 103 -0.46 1.78 -12.22
N VAL A 104 -0.83 2.74 -11.35
CA VAL A 104 -1.84 3.75 -11.64
C VAL A 104 -1.14 5.04 -12.07
N ALA A 105 -1.72 5.74 -13.07
CA ALA A 105 -1.19 7.02 -13.51
C ALA A 105 -1.33 8.08 -12.41
N PRO A 106 -0.25 8.81 -12.08
CA PRO A 106 -0.36 9.97 -11.22
C PRO A 106 -1.16 11.08 -11.90
N ALA A 107 -1.85 11.92 -11.13
CA ALA A 107 -2.63 13.03 -11.67
C ALA A 107 -2.15 14.37 -11.11
N PRO A 108 -2.07 15.43 -11.94
CA PRO A 108 -1.73 16.79 -11.48
C PRO A 108 -2.69 17.26 -10.38
N GLY A 109 -2.15 17.90 -9.33
CA GLY A 109 -2.93 18.41 -8.22
C GLY A 109 -3.38 17.36 -7.21
N LEU A 110 -2.95 16.10 -7.36
CA LEU A 110 -3.23 15.00 -6.44
C LEU A 110 -1.92 14.37 -5.95
N PRO A 111 -1.16 15.07 -5.12
CA PRO A 111 0.19 14.63 -4.71
C PRO A 111 0.18 13.34 -3.90
N ASP A 112 -0.89 13.06 -3.16
CA ASP A 112 -1.01 11.90 -2.28
C ASP A 112 -1.41 10.60 -3.02
N MET A 113 -1.70 10.63 -4.33
CA MET A 113 -1.90 9.41 -5.12
C MET A 113 -0.73 8.43 -5.04
N VAL A 114 0.47 8.92 -4.75
CA VAL A 114 1.67 8.10 -4.54
C VAL A 114 1.47 7.07 -3.41
N PHE A 115 0.63 7.38 -2.41
CA PHE A 115 0.28 6.47 -1.32
C PHE A 115 -0.80 5.48 -1.76
N ALA A 116 -0.41 4.57 -2.66
CA ALA A 116 -1.30 3.63 -3.35
C ALA A 116 -1.99 2.63 -2.40
N ALA A 117 -1.50 2.42 -1.17
CA ALA A 117 -2.21 1.65 -0.14
C ALA A 117 -3.63 2.16 0.10
N ASN A 118 -3.82 3.48 -0.03
CA ASN A 118 -5.12 4.12 0.16
C ASN A 118 -6.02 4.08 -1.08
N ALA A 119 -5.63 3.42 -2.17
CA ALA A 119 -6.52 3.26 -3.34
C ALA A 119 -7.78 2.45 -3.03
N GLY A 120 -7.64 1.46 -2.14
CA GLY A 120 -8.72 0.56 -1.74
C GLY A 120 -8.21 -0.66 -1.01
N LEU A 121 -9.08 -1.66 -0.86
CA LEU A 121 -8.74 -3.01 -0.41
C LEU A 121 -9.14 -4.00 -1.49
N ALA A 122 -8.23 -4.87 -1.94
CA ALA A 122 -8.47 -5.85 -2.99
C ALA A 122 -8.22 -7.27 -2.46
N ILE A 123 -9.26 -8.12 -2.51
CA ILE A 123 -9.19 -9.52 -2.06
C ILE A 123 -9.96 -10.40 -3.05
N GLY A 124 -9.34 -11.47 -3.54
CA GLY A 124 -10.01 -12.48 -4.37
C GLY A 124 -10.69 -11.92 -5.62
N GLY A 125 -10.11 -10.89 -6.28
CA GLY A 125 -10.68 -10.26 -7.46
C GLY A 125 -11.82 -9.25 -7.19
N THR A 126 -12.15 -9.00 -5.92
CA THR A 126 -13.10 -7.96 -5.49
C THR A 126 -12.33 -6.81 -4.87
N ALA A 127 -12.71 -5.57 -5.20
CA ALA A 127 -12.13 -4.37 -4.61
C ALA A 127 -13.20 -3.51 -3.93
N VAL A 128 -12.86 -2.98 -2.76
CA VAL A 128 -13.55 -1.84 -2.11
C VAL A 128 -12.67 -0.62 -2.34
N VAL A 129 -13.16 0.32 -3.15
CA VAL A 129 -12.45 1.57 -3.43
C VAL A 129 -12.61 2.52 -2.25
N SER A 130 -11.57 3.24 -1.91
CA SER A 130 -11.56 4.16 -0.78
C SER A 130 -12.58 5.28 -0.90
N ARG A 131 -13.03 5.77 0.26
CA ARG A 131 -13.79 6.98 0.50
C ARG A 131 -13.02 7.84 1.47
N PHE A 132 -12.34 8.85 0.96
CA PHE A 132 -11.43 9.66 1.76
C PHE A 132 -12.18 10.58 2.73
N ALA A 133 -11.74 10.59 3.98
CA ALA A 133 -12.23 11.51 5.01
C ALA A 133 -11.81 12.96 4.71
N THR A 134 -10.63 13.15 4.12
CA THR A 134 -10.07 14.48 3.81
C THR A 134 -10.44 14.90 2.39
N LYS A 135 -10.93 16.15 2.24
CA LYS A 135 -11.38 16.71 0.95
C LYS A 135 -10.26 16.77 -0.10
N GLU A 136 -9.02 16.91 0.35
CA GLU A 136 -7.83 17.00 -0.49
C GLU A 136 -7.62 15.72 -1.30
N ARG A 137 -7.99 14.57 -0.73
CA ARG A 137 -7.82 13.26 -1.38
C ARG A 137 -9.07 12.72 -2.08
N GLN A 138 -10.26 13.28 -1.82
CA GLN A 138 -11.51 12.80 -2.44
C GLN A 138 -11.47 12.74 -3.98
N PRO A 139 -10.80 13.66 -4.71
CA PRO A 139 -10.70 13.54 -6.17
C PRO A 139 -9.95 12.29 -6.66
N GLU A 140 -9.10 11.68 -5.83
CA GLU A 140 -8.39 10.43 -6.16
C GLU A 140 -9.35 9.24 -6.32
N GLU A 141 -10.50 9.23 -5.64
CA GLU A 141 -11.47 8.12 -5.61
C GLU A 141 -11.90 7.67 -7.00
N SER A 142 -12.21 8.62 -7.88
CA SER A 142 -12.66 8.32 -9.24
C SER A 142 -11.56 7.72 -10.10
N LEU A 143 -10.31 8.12 -9.90
CA LEU A 143 -9.15 7.61 -10.63
C LEU A 143 -8.81 6.18 -10.20
N PHE A 144 -8.83 5.91 -8.89
CA PHE A 144 -8.65 4.56 -8.37
C PHE A 144 -9.80 3.63 -8.78
N HIS A 145 -11.05 4.12 -8.73
CA HIS A 145 -12.21 3.35 -9.19
C HIS A 145 -12.04 2.92 -10.66
N ALA A 146 -11.76 3.86 -11.55
CA ALA A 146 -11.53 3.59 -12.96
C ALA A 146 -10.34 2.64 -13.20
N TRP A 147 -9.31 2.74 -12.38
CA TRP A 147 -8.17 1.82 -12.44
C TRP A 147 -8.59 0.38 -12.09
N PHE A 148 -9.28 0.17 -10.95
CA PHE A 148 -9.73 -1.17 -10.54
C PHE A 148 -10.68 -1.79 -11.55
N GLU A 149 -11.63 -1.02 -12.12
CA GLU A 149 -12.53 -1.51 -13.19
C GLU A 149 -11.75 -1.97 -14.42
N ARG A 150 -10.80 -1.17 -14.89
CA ARG A 150 -9.96 -1.50 -16.05
C ARG A 150 -9.12 -2.75 -15.82
N GLU A 151 -8.66 -2.98 -14.60
CA GLU A 151 -7.88 -4.17 -14.23
C GLU A 151 -8.78 -5.42 -13.98
N GLY A 152 -10.10 -5.28 -14.15
CA GLY A 152 -11.06 -6.39 -14.08
C GLY A 152 -11.51 -6.76 -12.66
N PHE A 153 -11.29 -5.91 -11.67
CA PHE A 153 -11.81 -6.12 -10.33
C PHE A 153 -13.32 -5.89 -10.27
N LYS A 154 -14.03 -6.76 -9.56
CA LYS A 154 -15.42 -6.49 -9.16
C LYS A 154 -15.43 -5.43 -8.07
N ILE A 155 -16.02 -4.26 -8.35
CA ILE A 155 -16.14 -3.20 -7.36
C ILE A 155 -17.31 -3.50 -6.44
N ALA A 156 -17.02 -3.66 -5.15
CA ALA A 156 -18.03 -3.82 -4.13
C ALA A 156 -18.67 -2.46 -3.79
N PRO A 157 -19.99 -2.41 -3.57
CA PRO A 157 -20.65 -1.17 -3.17
C PRO A 157 -20.20 -0.73 -1.78
N TRP A 158 -19.97 0.58 -1.61
CA TRP A 158 -19.62 1.19 -0.34
C TRP A 158 -20.47 2.43 -0.07
N PRO A 159 -20.96 2.67 1.17
CA PRO A 159 -21.77 3.86 1.50
C PRO A 159 -20.98 5.15 1.25
N ARG A 160 -21.64 6.14 0.64
CA ARG A 160 -20.99 7.42 0.30
C ARG A 160 -20.60 8.27 1.50
N ASP A 161 -21.32 8.11 2.60
CA ASP A 161 -21.16 8.83 3.87
C ASP A 161 -20.26 8.11 4.88
N MET A 162 -19.69 6.97 4.50
CA MET A 162 -18.80 6.20 5.35
C MET A 162 -17.36 6.27 4.84
N ALA A 163 -16.50 7.01 5.53
CA ALA A 163 -15.09 7.09 5.21
C ALA A 163 -14.40 5.73 5.41
N PHE A 164 -13.53 5.37 4.45
CA PHE A 164 -12.67 4.19 4.48
C PHE A 164 -11.45 4.45 3.60
N GLU A 165 -10.25 4.33 4.13
CA GLU A 165 -9.02 4.67 3.40
C GLU A 165 -8.18 3.42 3.04
N GLY A 166 -8.87 2.41 2.51
CA GLY A 166 -8.27 1.24 1.86
C GLY A 166 -7.37 0.40 2.77
N ALA A 167 -6.30 -0.11 2.19
CA ALA A 167 -5.30 -0.92 2.88
C ALA A 167 -4.34 -0.08 3.75
N GLY A 168 -4.57 1.22 3.89
CA GLY A 168 -4.05 2.02 5.00
C GLY A 168 -4.68 1.64 6.33
N ASP A 169 -6.00 1.34 6.31
CA ASP A 169 -6.77 0.97 7.50
C ASP A 169 -7.33 -0.46 7.48
N ALA A 170 -7.09 -1.24 6.44
CA ALA A 170 -7.51 -2.64 6.37
C ALA A 170 -6.37 -3.55 5.89
N LEU A 171 -5.92 -4.44 6.75
CA LEU A 171 -4.79 -5.32 6.50
C LEU A 171 -5.20 -6.78 6.73
N LEU A 172 -4.90 -7.67 5.77
CA LEU A 172 -5.07 -9.09 5.99
C LEU A 172 -3.98 -9.64 6.90
N ASP A 173 -4.36 -10.61 7.72
CA ASP A 173 -3.39 -11.48 8.37
C ASP A 173 -2.72 -12.41 7.34
N SER A 174 -1.64 -13.08 7.73
CA SER A 174 -0.89 -13.96 6.82
C SER A 174 -1.66 -15.18 6.34
N SER A 175 -2.72 -15.57 7.04
CA SER A 175 -3.61 -16.67 6.61
C SER A 175 -4.67 -16.23 5.61
N GLY A 176 -4.84 -14.94 5.41
CA GLY A 176 -5.94 -14.36 4.62
C GLY A 176 -7.32 -14.53 5.25
N SER A 177 -7.46 -15.04 6.47
CA SER A 177 -8.75 -15.32 7.11
C SER A 177 -9.29 -14.18 7.96
N LEU A 178 -8.43 -13.24 8.35
CA LEU A 178 -8.71 -12.14 9.24
C LEU A 178 -8.35 -10.80 8.61
N ILE A 179 -9.25 -9.84 8.69
CA ILE A 179 -9.00 -8.44 8.31
C ILE A 179 -8.85 -7.61 9.58
N TRP A 180 -7.68 -7.03 9.80
CA TRP A 180 -7.44 -6.02 10.82
C TRP A 180 -7.90 -4.66 10.30
N CYS A 181 -8.80 -3.97 11.03
CA CYS A 181 -9.40 -2.72 10.59
C CYS A 181 -9.10 -1.59 11.58
N GLY A 182 -8.28 -0.63 11.17
CA GLY A 182 -7.99 0.60 11.91
C GLY A 182 -9.13 1.61 11.81
N HIS A 183 -9.37 2.36 12.88
CA HIS A 183 -10.27 3.51 12.89
C HIS A 183 -9.86 4.53 13.95
N GLY A 184 -10.45 5.70 13.89
CA GLY A 184 -10.25 6.77 14.87
C GLY A 184 -9.91 8.11 14.24
N TRP A 185 -9.18 8.12 13.11
CA TRP A 185 -8.75 9.35 12.43
C TRP A 185 -9.26 9.47 11.00
N ARG A 186 -9.29 8.39 10.25
CA ARG A 186 -9.60 8.38 8.81
C ARG A 186 -10.77 7.46 8.47
N SER A 187 -10.70 6.20 8.83
CA SER A 187 -11.78 5.26 8.53
C SER A 187 -12.85 5.25 9.63
N ASN A 188 -14.08 5.00 9.22
CA ASN A 188 -15.24 4.87 10.11
C ASN A 188 -15.16 3.55 10.90
N PRO A 189 -15.48 3.52 12.20
CA PRO A 189 -15.48 2.28 12.99
C PRO A 189 -16.43 1.20 12.46
N GLY A 190 -17.47 1.57 11.70
CA GLY A 190 -18.38 0.63 11.03
C GLY A 190 -17.78 -0.09 9.82
N ALA A 191 -16.61 0.35 9.32
CA ALA A 191 -15.97 -0.23 8.15
C ALA A 191 -15.67 -1.73 8.33
N ALA A 192 -15.20 -2.16 9.50
CA ALA A 192 -14.91 -3.55 9.79
C ALA A 192 -16.10 -4.47 9.50
N ARG A 193 -17.30 -4.11 9.96
CA ARG A 193 -18.52 -4.91 9.75
C ARG A 193 -18.91 -5.03 8.27
N LEU A 194 -18.71 -3.97 7.49
CA LEU A 194 -18.99 -4.01 6.05
C LEU A 194 -17.96 -4.89 5.32
N LEU A 195 -16.68 -4.76 5.65
CA LEU A 195 -15.63 -5.59 5.07
C LEU A 195 -15.84 -7.07 5.38
N GLU A 196 -16.25 -7.41 6.62
CA GLU A 196 -16.61 -8.77 7.01
C GLU A 196 -17.76 -9.32 6.12
N THR A 197 -18.78 -8.49 5.86
CA THR A 197 -19.89 -8.88 4.99
C THR A 197 -19.48 -9.03 3.53
N ILE A 198 -18.67 -8.10 3.00
CA ILE A 198 -18.25 -8.09 1.59
C ILE A 198 -17.32 -9.26 1.27
N PHE A 199 -16.35 -9.52 2.14
CA PHE A 199 -15.31 -10.52 1.90
C PHE A 199 -15.58 -11.87 2.57
N ALA A 200 -16.66 -12.00 3.36
CA ALA A 200 -16.98 -13.19 4.15
C ALA A 200 -15.78 -13.65 5.01
N ARG A 201 -15.08 -12.69 5.62
CA ARG A 201 -13.90 -12.91 6.48
C ARG A 201 -14.08 -12.17 7.78
N ARG A 202 -13.64 -12.77 8.88
CA ARG A 202 -13.65 -12.07 10.18
C ARG A 202 -12.92 -10.75 10.09
N ALA A 203 -13.52 -9.67 10.61
CA ALA A 203 -12.88 -8.37 10.71
C ALA A 203 -12.79 -7.91 12.17
N VAL A 204 -11.60 -7.47 12.57
CA VAL A 204 -11.32 -6.98 13.93
C VAL A 204 -11.06 -5.48 13.89
N SER A 205 -11.89 -4.74 14.60
CA SER A 205 -11.80 -3.28 14.69
C SER A 205 -10.76 -2.87 15.74
N LEU A 206 -9.80 -2.03 15.35
CA LEU A 206 -8.72 -1.53 16.19
C LEU A 206 -8.77 0.01 16.23
N ARG A 207 -8.91 0.57 17.43
CA ARG A 207 -8.94 2.01 17.63
C ARG A 207 -7.54 2.59 17.77
N LEU A 208 -7.20 3.52 16.87
CA LEU A 208 -5.98 4.31 16.91
C LEU A 208 -6.18 5.54 17.79
N VAL A 209 -5.26 5.78 18.72
CA VAL A 209 -5.35 6.87 19.71
C VAL A 209 -4.22 7.89 19.59
N ASP A 210 -3.13 7.55 18.91
CA ASP A 210 -2.02 8.48 18.65
C ASP A 210 -2.19 9.11 17.26
N PRO A 211 -2.38 10.43 17.14
CA PRO A 211 -2.62 11.09 15.85
C PRO A 211 -1.45 11.00 14.87
N ARG A 212 -0.25 10.69 15.33
CA ARG A 212 0.91 10.44 14.46
C ARG A 212 0.74 9.18 13.62
N PHE A 213 0.01 8.19 14.16
CA PHE A 213 -0.29 6.93 13.50
C PHE A 213 -1.77 6.92 13.10
N TYR A 214 -2.10 7.77 12.13
CA TYR A 214 -3.47 8.05 11.71
C TYR A 214 -4.09 6.98 10.81
N HIS A 215 -3.28 6.07 10.25
CA HIS A 215 -3.68 4.85 9.58
C HIS A 215 -3.09 3.63 10.30
N LEU A 216 -3.77 2.50 10.19
CA LEU A 216 -3.32 1.24 10.77
C LEU A 216 -1.95 0.80 10.25
N ASP A 217 -1.71 0.93 8.95
CA ASP A 217 -0.48 0.52 8.30
C ASP A 217 0.76 1.33 8.73
N THR A 218 0.57 2.46 9.42
CA THR A 218 1.68 3.26 9.95
C THR A 218 2.25 2.69 11.26
N CYS A 219 1.48 1.84 11.96
CA CYS A 219 1.83 1.29 13.26
C CYS A 219 1.58 -0.22 13.42
N PHE A 220 1.20 -0.92 12.32
CA PHE A 220 0.81 -2.32 12.35
C PHE A 220 1.14 -3.00 11.03
N CYS A 221 1.94 -4.05 11.06
CA CYS A 221 2.36 -4.81 9.89
C CYS A 221 2.21 -6.31 10.16
N PRO A 222 1.15 -6.97 9.65
CA PRO A 222 1.08 -8.42 9.63
C PRO A 222 2.22 -9.00 8.78
N LEU A 223 2.90 -10.00 9.33
CA LEU A 223 4.01 -10.72 8.70
C LEU A 223 3.60 -12.18 8.46
N ALA A 224 4.35 -12.89 7.63
CA ALA A 224 4.12 -14.31 7.37
C ALA A 224 4.06 -15.16 8.66
N ASP A 225 3.45 -16.34 8.57
CA ASP A 225 3.33 -17.31 9.65
C ASP A 225 2.69 -16.78 10.94
N GLY A 226 1.81 -15.79 10.83
CA GLY A 226 1.09 -15.19 11.96
C GLY A 226 1.93 -14.28 12.86
N TRP A 227 3.11 -13.85 12.39
CA TRP A 227 3.88 -12.82 13.07
C TRP A 227 3.27 -11.44 12.89
N LEU A 228 3.51 -10.57 13.86
CA LEU A 228 3.04 -9.19 13.86
C LEU A 228 4.16 -8.24 14.30
N LEU A 229 4.45 -7.25 13.48
CA LEU A 229 5.27 -6.09 13.82
C LEU A 229 4.34 -4.91 14.12
N TYR A 230 4.37 -4.35 15.37
CA TYR A 230 3.43 -3.28 15.70
C TYR A 230 3.94 -2.37 16.82
N TYR A 231 3.39 -1.17 16.90
CA TYR A 231 3.66 -0.17 17.94
C TYR A 231 2.48 -0.09 18.92
N PRO A 232 2.53 -0.76 20.09
CA PRO A 232 1.40 -0.86 21.03
C PRO A 232 0.81 0.49 21.49
N PRO A 233 1.62 1.55 21.74
CA PRO A 233 1.07 2.82 22.21
C PRO A 233 0.12 3.53 21.22
N ALA A 234 0.14 3.15 19.92
CA ALA A 234 -0.80 3.70 18.95
C ALA A 234 -2.26 3.27 19.19
N PHE A 235 -2.49 2.23 20.01
CA PHE A 235 -3.80 1.59 20.20
C PHE A 235 -4.36 1.82 21.60
N ASP A 236 -5.69 1.90 21.71
CA ASP A 236 -6.37 1.88 23.01
C ASP A 236 -6.22 0.51 23.71
N ALA A 237 -6.64 0.44 24.98
CA ALA A 237 -6.50 -0.76 25.79
C ALA A 237 -7.28 -1.97 25.23
N ALA A 238 -8.48 -1.74 24.73
CA ALA A 238 -9.34 -2.80 24.16
C ALA A 238 -8.72 -3.37 22.87
N SER A 239 -8.17 -2.51 22.02
CA SER A 239 -7.49 -2.93 20.79
C SER A 239 -6.21 -3.71 21.08
N ARG A 240 -5.42 -3.29 22.08
CA ARG A 240 -4.24 -4.06 22.52
C ARG A 240 -4.63 -5.43 23.04
N GLN A 241 -5.73 -5.52 23.80
CA GLN A 241 -6.25 -6.80 24.28
C GLN A 241 -6.68 -7.70 23.13
N ALA A 242 -7.44 -7.19 22.16
CA ALA A 242 -7.86 -7.94 20.97
C ALA A 242 -6.65 -8.47 20.16
N ILE A 243 -5.59 -7.66 20.01
CA ILE A 243 -4.34 -8.09 19.39
C ILE A 243 -3.70 -9.24 20.20
N ALA A 244 -3.66 -9.10 21.52
CA ALA A 244 -3.04 -10.10 22.40
C ALA A 244 -3.80 -11.44 22.43
N GLU A 245 -5.11 -11.41 22.24
CA GLU A 245 -5.96 -12.61 22.16
C GLU A 245 -5.79 -13.36 20.82
N LEU A 246 -5.45 -12.66 19.74
CA LEU A 246 -5.39 -13.22 18.39
C LEU A 246 -3.97 -13.54 17.92
N VAL A 247 -2.97 -12.83 18.44
CA VAL A 247 -1.57 -13.05 18.09
C VAL A 247 -0.80 -13.52 19.33
N PRO A 248 -0.20 -14.71 19.32
CA PRO A 248 0.60 -15.22 20.46
C PRO A 248 1.74 -14.28 20.82
N ALA A 249 2.11 -14.22 22.11
CA ALA A 249 3.13 -13.31 22.60
C ALA A 249 4.49 -13.49 21.90
N GLU A 250 4.86 -14.73 21.62
CA GLU A 250 6.10 -15.12 20.94
C GLU A 250 6.14 -14.69 19.47
N LYS A 251 4.99 -14.38 18.86
CA LYS A 251 4.86 -13.91 17.49
C LYS A 251 4.65 -12.39 17.37
N ARG A 252 4.71 -11.66 18.49
CA ARG A 252 4.59 -10.20 18.50
C ARG A 252 5.95 -9.53 18.59
N ILE A 253 6.31 -8.76 17.58
CA ILE A 253 7.49 -7.90 17.58
C ILE A 253 7.00 -6.48 17.91
N GLU A 254 7.05 -6.14 19.19
CA GLU A 254 6.70 -4.79 19.65
C GLU A 254 7.80 -3.80 19.29
N VAL A 255 7.41 -2.70 18.67
CA VAL A 255 8.30 -1.62 18.23
C VAL A 255 8.35 -0.55 19.32
N GLY A 256 9.54 -0.03 19.60
CA GLY A 256 9.73 1.11 20.49
C GLY A 256 9.50 2.45 19.78
N GLU A 257 9.42 3.53 20.58
CA GLU A 257 9.16 4.90 20.08
C GLU A 257 10.15 5.34 19.01
N ASP A 258 11.44 5.06 19.17
CA ASP A 258 12.47 5.50 18.21
C ASP A 258 12.28 4.82 16.84
N ASP A 259 12.02 3.52 16.81
CA ASP A 259 11.75 2.78 15.58
C ASP A 259 10.39 3.16 14.98
N ALA A 260 9.37 3.45 15.82
CA ALA A 260 8.07 3.92 15.36
C ALA A 260 8.18 5.28 14.63
N ARG A 261 9.02 6.18 15.12
CA ARG A 261 9.34 7.47 14.46
C ARG A 261 10.06 7.32 13.12
N LEU A 262 10.77 6.21 12.91
CA LEU A 262 11.38 5.85 11.63
C LEU A 262 10.39 5.17 10.66
N PHE A 263 9.09 5.08 11.02
CA PHE A 263 8.08 4.34 10.26
C PHE A 263 8.40 2.85 10.08
N ALA A 264 9.06 2.23 11.05
CA ALA A 264 9.46 0.82 10.95
C ALA A 264 8.27 -0.14 10.80
N CYS A 265 7.08 0.21 11.34
CA CYS A 265 5.86 -0.59 11.13
C CYS A 265 5.20 -0.36 9.75
N ASN A 266 5.48 0.77 9.08
CA ASN A 266 4.97 1.01 7.73
C ASN A 266 5.82 0.24 6.71
N ALA A 267 5.81 -1.07 6.84
CA ALA A 267 6.64 -2.02 6.12
C ALA A 267 5.79 -2.95 5.23
N VAL A 268 6.42 -3.51 4.21
CA VAL A 268 5.83 -4.51 3.31
C VAL A 268 6.62 -5.79 3.42
N GLU A 269 5.98 -6.88 3.82
CA GLU A 269 6.57 -8.22 3.79
C GLU A 269 6.23 -8.93 2.49
N VAL A 270 7.24 -9.51 1.83
CA VAL A 270 7.11 -10.38 0.66
C VAL A 270 8.19 -11.45 0.75
N ASN A 271 7.79 -12.72 0.70
CA ASN A 271 8.69 -13.87 0.68
C ASN A 271 9.73 -13.89 1.82
N GLY A 272 9.33 -13.48 3.04
CA GLY A 272 10.21 -13.41 4.20
C GLY A 272 11.12 -12.17 4.24
N ARG A 273 11.02 -11.27 3.27
CA ARG A 273 11.73 -9.98 3.22
C ARG A 273 10.82 -8.86 3.66
N VAL A 274 11.27 -8.04 4.60
CA VAL A 274 10.51 -6.91 5.15
C VAL A 274 11.12 -5.62 4.64
N PHE A 275 10.49 -5.01 3.65
CA PHE A 275 10.91 -3.72 3.07
C PHE A 275 10.40 -2.59 3.95
N MET A 276 11.31 -1.75 4.44
CA MET A 276 11.02 -0.68 5.39
C MET A 276 11.94 0.52 5.19
N ASN A 277 11.53 1.68 5.71
CA ASN A 277 12.37 2.88 5.63
C ASN A 277 13.68 2.69 6.38
N ASP A 278 13.59 2.50 7.69
CA ASP A 278 14.75 2.29 8.57
C ASP A 278 14.31 1.55 9.84
N ALA A 279 15.27 0.99 10.56
CA ALA A 279 15.06 0.32 11.84
C ALA A 279 16.36 0.25 12.64
N SER A 280 16.25 0.32 13.97
CA SER A 280 17.39 0.09 14.86
C SER A 280 18.00 -1.29 14.69
N GLU A 281 19.28 -1.44 15.01
CA GLU A 281 19.96 -2.76 14.95
C GLU A 281 19.25 -3.79 15.85
N ASN A 282 18.69 -3.35 16.99
CA ASN A 282 17.91 -4.23 17.87
C ASN A 282 16.66 -4.78 17.15
N LEU A 283 15.88 -3.92 16.47
CA LEU A 283 14.70 -4.35 15.73
C LEU A 283 15.06 -5.25 14.55
N ARG A 284 16.10 -4.91 13.80
CA ARG A 284 16.62 -5.76 12.70
C ARG A 284 17.04 -7.15 13.18
N ARG A 285 17.72 -7.25 14.33
CA ARG A 285 18.09 -8.53 14.92
C ARG A 285 16.87 -9.35 15.34
N ARG A 286 15.83 -8.71 15.91
CA ARG A 286 14.58 -9.38 16.28
C ARG A 286 13.82 -9.90 15.06
N LEU A 287 13.77 -9.14 13.98
CA LEU A 287 13.17 -9.58 12.71
C LEU A 287 13.92 -10.80 12.15
N ARG A 288 15.26 -10.78 12.12
CA ARG A 288 16.07 -11.93 11.68
C ARG A 288 15.88 -13.16 12.58
N ALA A 289 15.79 -12.98 13.88
CA ALA A 289 15.50 -14.07 14.83
C ALA A 289 14.11 -14.70 14.62
N ALA A 290 13.14 -13.92 14.10
CA ALA A 290 11.82 -14.38 13.69
C ALA A 290 11.77 -14.98 12.26
N GLY A 291 12.90 -15.03 11.55
CA GLY A 291 13.01 -15.60 10.21
C GLY A 291 12.82 -14.59 9.06
N PHE A 292 12.78 -13.29 9.35
CA PHE A 292 12.59 -12.25 8.35
C PHE A 292 13.88 -11.52 8.02
N GLU A 293 14.10 -11.19 6.75
CA GLU A 293 15.21 -10.34 6.34
C GLU A 293 14.75 -8.88 6.16
N PRO A 294 15.16 -7.95 7.03
CA PRO A 294 14.84 -6.53 6.88
C PRO A 294 15.64 -5.92 5.72
N ILE A 295 14.95 -5.32 4.76
CA ILE A 295 15.50 -4.61 3.61
C ILE A 295 15.25 -3.11 3.80
N LEU A 296 16.30 -2.38 4.15
CA LEU A 296 16.19 -0.95 4.39
C LEU A 296 16.27 -0.17 3.06
N THR A 297 15.41 0.81 2.90
CA THR A 297 15.41 1.72 1.75
C THR A 297 14.97 3.10 2.20
N ASP A 298 15.82 4.10 2.00
CA ASP A 298 15.52 5.48 2.37
C ASP A 298 14.24 5.99 1.68
N LEU A 299 13.26 6.41 2.49
CA LEU A 299 11.97 6.96 2.08
C LEU A 299 11.68 8.30 2.79
N SER A 300 12.74 9.00 3.18
CA SER A 300 12.67 10.23 3.98
C SER A 300 11.80 11.33 3.35
N GLU A 301 11.70 11.39 2.02
CA GLU A 301 10.80 12.34 1.36
C GLU A 301 9.33 12.03 1.64
N PHE A 302 8.93 10.75 1.62
CA PHE A 302 7.55 10.34 1.84
C PHE A 302 7.14 10.44 3.31
N ILE A 303 8.09 10.30 4.25
CA ILE A 303 7.84 10.52 5.68
C ILE A 303 7.39 11.95 5.96
N LYS A 304 7.83 12.94 5.17
CA LYS A 304 7.35 14.33 5.27
C LYS A 304 5.83 14.46 5.09
N ALA A 305 5.22 13.51 4.35
CA ALA A 305 3.77 13.42 4.18
C ALA A 305 3.13 12.31 5.04
N GLY A 306 3.92 11.63 5.90
CA GLY A 306 3.42 10.64 6.85
C GLY A 306 3.25 9.25 6.28
N GLY A 307 4.07 8.84 5.30
CA GLY A 307 4.04 7.48 4.74
C GLY A 307 5.42 6.94 4.40
N ALA A 308 5.56 5.60 4.31
CA ALA A 308 6.77 4.91 3.90
C ALA A 308 6.42 3.70 3.00
N ALA A 309 7.13 2.58 3.12
CA ALA A 309 7.06 1.47 2.17
C ALA A 309 5.64 0.90 1.98
N LYS A 310 4.89 0.67 3.08
CA LYS A 310 3.52 0.12 2.98
C LYS A 310 2.56 1.11 2.35
N CYS A 311 2.61 2.38 2.75
CA CYS A 311 1.74 3.42 2.17
C CYS A 311 1.93 3.55 0.65
N LEU A 312 3.14 3.32 0.13
CA LEU A 312 3.46 3.40 -1.31
C LEU A 312 3.01 2.17 -2.11
N THR A 313 2.43 1.15 -1.46
CA THR A 313 2.13 -0.15 -2.08
C THR A 313 0.78 -0.69 -1.67
N LEU A 314 0.03 -1.26 -2.62
CA LEU A 314 -1.18 -2.03 -2.35
C LEU A 314 -1.03 -3.44 -2.91
N LYS A 315 -1.15 -4.45 -2.06
CA LYS A 315 -1.25 -5.84 -2.51
C LYS A 315 -2.58 -6.06 -3.24
N LEU A 316 -2.54 -6.69 -4.42
CA LEU A 316 -3.71 -6.93 -5.30
C LEU A 316 -4.13 -8.40 -5.35
N SER A 317 -3.24 -9.30 -4.98
CA SER A 317 -3.43 -10.76 -5.06
C SER A 317 -3.51 -11.38 -3.66
N GLU A 318 -4.15 -10.70 -2.71
CA GLU A 318 -4.48 -11.31 -1.42
C GLU A 318 -5.65 -12.28 -1.58
N THR A 319 -5.48 -13.50 -1.08
CA THR A 319 -6.45 -14.61 -1.21
C THR A 319 -6.92 -15.10 0.13
#